data_fe107f8d44e5fdcb25919be6f6fc8d87
#
_entry.id   fe107f8d44e5fdcb25919be6f6fc8d87
#
_cell.length_a   1.000
_cell.length_b   1.000
_cell.length_c   1.000
_cell.angle_alpha   90.00
_cell.angle_beta   90.00
_cell.angle_gamma   90.00
#
_symmetry.space_group_name_H-M   'P 1'
#
loop_
_entity.id
_entity.type
_entity.pdbx_description
1 polymer ?
#
loop_
_entity_poly.entity_id
_entity_poly.type
_entity_poly.pdbx_seq_one_letter_code
_entity_poly.pdbx_strand_id
1 'polypeptide(L)'
;YRASLNYQFSDTKEDGSTYTGYNYYLLSEDSTVNQIYNNHQWSNSVQGRLTWTEPLGDVKNARFLTFSYNGQYRFNNADKYVYDLVSATSATAATNSALMSMLRDPSFKRYVVEEYGSLAWTNPTMLRQIVEDELQPELNAEQSNRFRNNYFNQSLQVGFKQVRENYNLDVGAMVNSSMSSSEDLINADRNIATRWVWNVAPYARIRFKMSKSRSLAFDYRARSSQPSLTQLQPVADVSNPLRIVVGNPDLNPTFTQRFNLRYSDFDQDRQRSIMAMANFQFATNSIISTIDYDSQTGGQVTTYENVNGVWNGNLMGMISFPFRNKSWYFSSMGALRYSNTVGYNNGLYNRSGSLSVNLSPGIRFNTDAVQLELRPNYNVQVTHNTVQSQNDRTIHSYGAMFNGAYYTPFGLVFNTDLSYSGTQGYSEGYDTDQWLWNASVSYQFLKNKAATVTAKVYDLLHQKQNISRTINASYIEDSEYNAVTRYVMFSFTYRFTTFGNK
;
A
#
# COMPACT_ATOMS: atom_id res chain seq x y z
N TYR A 1 10.42 6.10 -34.65
CA TYR A 1 10.04 4.87 -33.93
C TYR A 1 10.87 4.73 -32.66
N ARG A 2 10.29 4.05 -31.67
CA ARG A 2 10.96 3.71 -30.41
C ARG A 2 10.61 2.27 -30.06
N ALA A 3 11.62 1.47 -29.75
CA ALA A 3 11.47 0.10 -29.27
C ALA A 3 12.10 -0.03 -27.89
N SER A 4 11.49 -0.81 -27.02
CA SER A 4 12.06 -1.19 -25.73
C SER A 4 11.71 -2.63 -25.42
N LEU A 5 12.64 -3.35 -24.84
CA LEU A 5 12.48 -4.69 -24.30
C LEU A 5 12.88 -4.64 -22.83
N ASN A 6 12.04 -5.19 -21.97
CA ASN A 6 12.31 -5.33 -20.55
C ASN A 6 12.15 -6.79 -20.15
N TYR A 7 13.10 -7.31 -19.42
CA TYR A 7 13.06 -8.63 -18.81
C TYR A 7 13.16 -8.47 -17.30
N GLN A 8 12.30 -9.16 -16.58
CA GLN A 8 12.29 -9.18 -15.12
C GLN A 8 12.20 -10.63 -14.64
N PHE A 9 13.11 -10.98 -13.75
CA PHE A 9 13.08 -12.23 -13.00
C PHE A 9 12.91 -11.90 -11.52
N SER A 10 12.11 -12.69 -10.83
CA SER A 10 11.95 -12.64 -9.38
C SER A 10 11.92 -14.05 -8.84
N ASP A 11 12.64 -14.29 -7.77
CA ASP A 11 12.69 -15.54 -7.02
C ASP A 11 12.60 -15.23 -5.53
N THR A 12 11.62 -15.82 -4.86
CA THR A 12 11.36 -15.61 -3.44
C THR A 12 11.12 -16.96 -2.76
N LYS A 13 11.84 -17.20 -1.70
CA LYS A 13 11.69 -18.38 -0.84
C LYS A 13 11.40 -17.92 0.56
N GLU A 14 10.44 -18.56 1.18
CA GLU A 14 10.03 -18.29 2.55
C GLU A 14 9.69 -19.58 3.24
N ASP A 15 10.36 -19.84 4.34
CA ASP A 15 10.09 -20.97 5.24
C ASP A 15 9.64 -20.42 6.58
N GLY A 16 8.64 -21.03 7.17
CA GLY A 16 8.13 -20.57 8.45
C GLY A 16 7.30 -21.61 9.17
N SER A 17 6.90 -21.24 10.39
CA SER A 17 6.00 -22.03 11.20
C SER A 17 4.91 -21.14 11.79
N THR A 18 3.73 -21.70 11.95
CA THR A 18 2.58 -21.03 12.57
C THR A 18 2.07 -21.91 13.70
N TYR A 19 1.93 -21.31 14.88
CA TYR A 19 1.17 -21.88 15.99
C TYR A 19 0.06 -20.91 16.36
N THR A 20 -1.18 -21.38 16.33
CA THR A 20 -2.35 -20.57 16.68
C THR A 20 -3.29 -21.38 17.56
N GLY A 21 -3.65 -20.85 18.71
CA GLY A 21 -4.69 -21.38 19.59
C GLY A 21 -5.98 -20.58 19.42
N TYR A 22 -7.07 -21.25 19.21
CA TYR A 22 -8.41 -20.66 19.12
C TYR A 22 -9.19 -21.06 20.37
N ASN A 23 -9.62 -20.08 21.17
CA ASN A 23 -10.45 -20.28 22.33
C ASN A 23 -11.86 -19.77 21.99
N TYR A 24 -12.80 -20.69 21.88
CA TYR A 24 -14.19 -20.36 21.55
C TYR A 24 -15.00 -20.21 22.83
N TYR A 25 -15.35 -18.98 23.19
CA TYR A 25 -16.11 -18.71 24.43
C TYR A 25 -17.54 -19.23 24.41
N LEU A 26 -18.10 -19.49 23.23
CA LEU A 26 -19.47 -20.02 23.04
C LEU A 26 -19.50 -21.52 22.71
N LEU A 27 -18.38 -22.10 22.39
CA LEU A 27 -18.22 -23.52 22.08
C LEU A 27 -17.38 -24.17 23.20
N SER A 28 -17.67 -25.44 23.48
CA SER A 28 -16.96 -26.19 24.54
C SER A 28 -15.59 -26.71 24.09
N GLU A 29 -15.18 -26.47 22.88
CA GLU A 29 -13.96 -27.02 22.30
C GLU A 29 -13.03 -25.88 21.82
N ASP A 30 -11.77 -25.94 22.29
CA ASP A 30 -10.70 -25.11 21.76
C ASP A 30 -10.05 -25.79 20.58
N SER A 31 -9.56 -25.01 19.61
CA SER A 31 -8.85 -25.51 18.46
C SER A 31 -7.43 -24.94 18.42
N THR A 32 -6.48 -25.76 17.97
CA THR A 32 -5.10 -25.34 17.77
C THR A 32 -4.63 -25.71 16.37
N VAL A 33 -3.88 -24.83 15.75
CA VAL A 33 -3.20 -25.05 14.48
C VAL A 33 -1.71 -24.95 14.70
N ASN A 34 -0.96 -26.00 14.35
CA ASN A 34 0.49 -26.03 14.39
C ASN A 34 1.01 -26.53 13.06
N GLN A 35 1.65 -25.64 12.33
CA GLN A 35 2.02 -25.90 10.95
C GLN A 35 3.41 -25.37 10.66
N ILE A 36 4.11 -26.08 9.78
CA ILE A 36 5.28 -25.54 9.07
C ILE A 36 4.90 -25.33 7.61
N TYR A 37 5.45 -24.29 7.00
CA TYR A 37 5.22 -24.02 5.60
C TYR A 37 6.52 -23.69 4.86
N ASN A 38 6.53 -24.09 3.60
CA ASN A 38 7.58 -23.75 2.65
C ASN A 38 6.92 -23.11 1.43
N ASN A 39 7.25 -21.87 1.17
CA ASN A 39 6.76 -21.12 0.04
C ASN A 39 7.91 -20.83 -0.92
N HIS A 40 7.78 -21.23 -2.16
CA HIS A 40 8.70 -20.87 -3.22
C HIS A 40 7.97 -20.27 -4.40
N GLN A 41 8.23 -19.00 -4.65
CA GLN A 41 7.61 -18.28 -5.76
C GLN A 41 8.68 -17.71 -6.68
N TRP A 42 8.62 -18.07 -7.97
CA TRP A 42 9.47 -17.48 -8.97
C TRP A 42 8.68 -17.06 -10.20
N SER A 43 9.10 -15.98 -10.83
CA SER A 43 8.42 -15.44 -11.99
C SER A 43 9.41 -14.92 -13.02
N ASN A 44 9.05 -15.11 -14.28
CA ASN A 44 9.71 -14.51 -15.43
C ASN A 44 8.71 -13.62 -16.17
N SER A 45 9.10 -12.40 -16.49
CA SER A 45 8.30 -11.49 -17.28
C SER A 45 9.14 -10.88 -18.38
N VAL A 46 8.65 -10.99 -19.61
CA VAL A 46 9.21 -10.32 -20.78
C VAL A 46 8.19 -9.33 -21.32
N GLN A 47 8.59 -8.08 -21.45
CA GLN A 47 7.74 -7.03 -21.98
C GLN A 47 8.43 -6.33 -23.16
N GLY A 48 7.77 -6.32 -24.30
CA GLY A 48 8.18 -5.58 -25.49
C GLY A 48 7.24 -4.42 -25.76
N ARG A 49 7.79 -3.26 -26.08
CA ARG A 49 7.01 -2.10 -26.53
C ARG A 49 7.60 -1.54 -27.81
N LEU A 50 6.73 -1.33 -28.78
CA LEU A 50 7.05 -0.68 -30.05
C LEU A 50 6.13 0.53 -30.19
N THR A 51 6.70 1.70 -30.49
CA THR A 51 5.94 2.93 -30.75
C THR A 51 6.43 3.53 -32.06
N TRP A 52 5.48 3.79 -32.93
CA TRP A 52 5.69 4.52 -34.17
C TRP A 52 4.88 5.80 -34.15
N THR A 53 5.52 6.89 -34.54
CA THR A 53 4.88 8.21 -34.63
C THR A 53 5.09 8.75 -36.03
N GLU A 54 4.01 8.99 -36.73
CA GLU A 54 3.98 9.52 -38.10
C GLU A 54 3.57 10.97 -38.07
N PRO A 55 4.40 11.90 -38.55
CA PRO A 55 4.02 13.30 -38.73
C PRO A 55 3.02 13.46 -39.88
N LEU A 56 1.97 14.23 -39.62
CA LEU A 56 0.93 14.54 -40.60
C LEU A 56 1.09 15.98 -41.10
N GLY A 57 1.58 16.14 -42.34
CA GLY A 57 1.70 17.43 -42.99
C GLY A 57 2.89 18.28 -42.49
N ASP A 58 2.77 19.60 -42.65
CA ASP A 58 3.85 20.55 -42.37
C ASP A 58 4.32 20.55 -40.92
N VAL A 59 5.63 20.69 -40.70
CA VAL A 59 6.28 20.74 -39.37
C VAL A 59 5.67 21.86 -38.49
N LYS A 60 5.21 22.95 -39.09
CA LYS A 60 4.53 24.06 -38.37
C LYS A 60 3.20 23.64 -37.70
N ASN A 61 2.58 22.59 -38.19
CA ASN A 61 1.31 22.10 -37.67
C ASN A 61 1.44 20.98 -36.63
N ALA A 62 2.62 20.44 -36.44
CA ALA A 62 3.00 19.43 -35.43
C ALA A 62 1.85 18.46 -35.06
N ARG A 63 1.28 17.83 -36.11
CA ARG A 63 0.25 16.78 -35.98
C ARG A 63 0.91 15.42 -36.17
N PHE A 64 0.50 14.47 -35.37
CA PHE A 64 1.08 13.13 -35.40
C PHE A 64 0.01 12.07 -35.22
N LEU A 65 0.13 10.99 -35.97
CA LEU A 65 -0.50 9.71 -35.63
C LEU A 65 0.50 8.88 -34.83
N THR A 66 0.04 8.29 -33.77
CA THR A 66 0.85 7.42 -32.91
C THR A 66 0.23 6.04 -32.86
N PHE A 67 1.05 5.03 -33.19
CA PHE A 67 0.73 3.64 -33.06
C PHE A 67 1.67 3.07 -32.00
N SER A 68 1.14 2.40 -31.00
CA SER A 68 1.96 1.74 -29.98
C SER A 68 1.44 0.35 -29.74
N TYR A 69 2.32 -0.63 -29.85
CA TYR A 69 2.08 -1.99 -29.44
C TYR A 69 2.88 -2.26 -28.16
N ASN A 70 2.24 -2.86 -27.17
CA ASN A 70 2.87 -3.37 -25.96
C ASN A 70 2.42 -4.80 -25.76
N GLY A 71 3.37 -5.73 -25.66
CA GLY A 71 3.13 -7.12 -25.35
C GLY A 71 3.91 -7.50 -24.10
N GLN A 72 3.27 -8.20 -23.17
CA GLN A 72 3.91 -8.73 -21.98
C GLN A 72 3.49 -10.18 -21.80
N TYR A 73 4.46 -11.05 -21.67
CA TYR A 73 4.24 -12.41 -21.20
C TYR A 73 4.88 -12.56 -19.82
N ARG A 74 4.11 -13.10 -18.88
CA ARG A 74 4.57 -13.42 -17.53
C ARG A 74 4.19 -14.86 -17.21
N PHE A 75 5.18 -15.61 -16.79
CA PHE A 75 5.04 -16.93 -16.22
C PHE A 75 5.41 -16.86 -14.74
N ASN A 76 4.58 -17.42 -13.87
CA ASN A 76 4.77 -17.45 -12.43
C ASN A 76 4.49 -18.84 -11.89
N ASN A 77 5.46 -19.42 -11.20
CA ASN A 77 5.27 -20.57 -10.34
C ASN A 77 5.12 -20.12 -8.90
N ALA A 78 4.15 -20.68 -8.19
CA ALA A 78 3.95 -20.47 -6.78
C ALA A 78 3.69 -21.81 -6.11
N ASP A 79 4.69 -22.33 -5.43
CA ASP A 79 4.66 -23.58 -4.69
C ASP A 79 4.51 -23.23 -3.20
N LYS A 80 3.44 -23.69 -2.59
CA LYS A 80 3.20 -23.59 -1.15
C LYS A 80 2.94 -24.98 -0.61
N TYR A 81 3.80 -25.44 0.26
CA TYR A 81 3.63 -26.68 0.98
C TYR A 81 3.38 -26.35 2.45
N VAL A 82 2.27 -26.87 2.97
CA VAL A 82 1.87 -26.74 4.37
C VAL A 82 1.87 -28.13 4.96
N TYR A 83 2.51 -28.30 6.09
CA TYR A 83 2.54 -29.56 6.82
C TYR A 83 1.97 -29.35 8.20
N ASP A 84 0.99 -30.17 8.56
CA ASP A 84 0.51 -30.25 9.93
C ASP A 84 1.50 -31.07 10.76
N LEU A 85 1.90 -30.53 11.91
CA LEU A 85 2.78 -31.22 12.82
C LEU A 85 1.97 -32.16 13.72
N VAL A 86 2.06 -33.44 13.43
CA VAL A 86 1.34 -34.53 14.14
C VAL A 86 2.33 -35.26 15.02
N SER A 87 2.01 -35.49 16.29
CA SER A 87 2.91 -36.29 17.17
C SER A 87 2.95 -37.75 16.72
N ALA A 88 4.16 -38.32 16.68
CA ALA A 88 4.38 -39.71 16.31
C ALA A 88 3.66 -40.73 17.22
N THR A 89 3.19 -40.32 18.39
CA THR A 89 2.61 -41.20 19.41
C THR A 89 1.10 -41.19 19.51
N SER A 90 0.40 -40.31 18.83
CA SER A 90 -1.08 -40.32 18.80
C SER A 90 -1.67 -39.71 17.52
N ALA A 91 -2.41 -40.53 16.80
CA ALA A 91 -3.13 -40.20 15.58
C ALA A 91 -4.39 -39.35 15.84
N THR A 92 -4.46 -38.57 16.87
CA THR A 92 -5.63 -37.75 17.22
C THR A 92 -5.24 -36.37 17.70
N ALA A 93 -6.07 -35.41 17.38
CA ALA A 93 -6.08 -33.96 17.59
C ALA A 93 -5.40 -33.31 18.84
N ALA A 94 -4.72 -34.09 19.64
CA ALA A 94 -4.03 -33.65 20.87
C ALA A 94 -2.62 -33.01 20.64
N THR A 95 -2.24 -32.80 19.39
CA THR A 95 -0.83 -32.74 19.01
C THR A 95 -0.16 -31.39 19.08
N ASN A 96 -0.90 -30.33 19.06
CA ASN A 96 -0.29 -28.98 19.08
C ASN A 96 -0.12 -28.44 20.50
N SER A 97 -1.00 -28.85 21.38
CA SER A 97 -0.76 -28.73 22.83
C SER A 97 0.51 -29.47 23.25
N ALA A 98 0.80 -30.60 22.59
CA ALA A 98 1.99 -31.40 22.85
C ALA A 98 3.30 -30.67 22.48
N LEU A 99 3.39 -30.03 21.30
CA LEU A 99 4.59 -29.28 20.92
C LEU A 99 4.88 -28.14 21.88
N MET A 100 3.86 -27.31 22.18
CA MET A 100 4.06 -26.21 23.11
C MET A 100 4.27 -26.70 24.55
N SER A 101 3.70 -27.84 24.93
CA SER A 101 4.03 -28.48 26.18
C SER A 101 5.46 -29.05 26.17
N MET A 102 5.92 -29.65 25.07
CA MET A 102 7.32 -30.10 24.90
C MET A 102 8.29 -28.91 24.97
N LEU A 103 8.04 -27.82 24.26
CA LEU A 103 8.91 -26.62 24.29
C LEU A 103 8.89 -25.90 25.65
N ARG A 104 7.83 -26.06 26.44
CA ARG A 104 7.69 -25.51 27.80
C ARG A 104 8.13 -26.51 28.87
N ASP A 105 8.29 -27.79 28.52
CA ASP A 105 8.68 -28.83 29.47
C ASP A 105 10.16 -28.72 29.77
N PRO A 106 10.55 -28.51 31.04
CA PRO A 106 11.96 -28.55 31.47
C PRO A 106 12.66 -29.85 31.16
N SER A 107 11.94 -30.99 31.13
CA SER A 107 12.49 -32.30 30.80
C SER A 107 12.85 -32.43 29.33
N PHE A 108 12.03 -31.90 28.41
CA PHE A 108 12.34 -31.84 26.98
C PHE A 108 13.55 -30.94 26.73
N LYS A 109 13.60 -29.77 27.38
CA LYS A 109 14.78 -28.92 27.31
C LYS A 109 16.04 -29.63 27.79
N ARG A 110 15.94 -30.36 28.88
CA ARG A 110 17.06 -31.14 29.41
C ARG A 110 17.49 -32.23 28.43
N TYR A 111 16.55 -32.97 27.87
CA TYR A 111 16.80 -33.99 26.85
C TYR A 111 17.51 -33.38 25.62
N VAL A 112 17.03 -32.28 25.06
CA VAL A 112 17.67 -31.61 23.91
C VAL A 112 19.09 -31.16 24.25
N VAL A 113 19.30 -30.62 25.45
CA VAL A 113 20.62 -30.15 25.89
C VAL A 113 21.60 -31.33 26.17
N GLU A 114 21.12 -32.42 26.73
CA GLU A 114 21.93 -33.60 27.03
C GLU A 114 22.29 -34.40 25.78
N GLU A 115 21.36 -34.57 24.84
CA GLU A 115 21.56 -35.40 23.64
C GLU A 115 22.21 -34.62 22.50
N TYR A 116 21.83 -33.35 22.29
CA TYR A 116 22.25 -32.53 21.14
C TYR A 116 23.12 -31.32 21.52
N GLY A 117 23.32 -31.09 22.83
CA GLY A 117 24.10 -29.97 23.36
C GLY A 117 23.33 -28.66 23.55
N SER A 118 23.87 -27.79 24.41
CA SER A 118 23.22 -26.53 24.77
C SER A 118 22.99 -25.57 23.58
N LEU A 119 23.82 -25.65 22.54
CA LEU A 119 23.69 -24.88 21.32
C LEU A 119 22.43 -25.28 20.51
N ALA A 120 22.01 -26.55 20.60
CA ALA A 120 20.81 -27.03 19.92
C ALA A 120 19.54 -26.34 20.44
N TRP A 121 19.46 -26.09 21.74
CA TRP A 121 18.32 -25.36 22.33
C TRP A 121 18.27 -23.89 22.00
N THR A 122 19.42 -23.26 21.81
CA THR A 122 19.52 -21.80 21.50
C THR A 122 19.59 -21.51 20.02
N ASN A 123 19.79 -22.52 19.17
CA ASN A 123 19.82 -22.41 17.74
C ASN A 123 18.43 -22.76 17.17
N PRO A 124 17.67 -21.80 16.64
CA PRO A 124 16.31 -22.03 16.13
C PRO A 124 16.25 -23.11 15.03
N THR A 125 17.29 -23.20 14.20
CA THR A 125 17.33 -24.17 13.08
C THR A 125 17.56 -25.60 13.60
N MET A 126 18.49 -25.79 14.55
CA MET A 126 18.74 -27.08 15.14
C MET A 126 17.59 -27.56 16.02
N LEU A 127 17.03 -26.65 16.84
CA LEU A 127 15.88 -26.99 17.68
C LEU A 127 14.65 -27.35 16.81
N ARG A 128 14.47 -26.66 15.73
CA ARG A 128 13.43 -26.98 14.75
C ARG A 128 13.61 -28.38 14.18
N GLN A 129 14.81 -28.74 13.78
CA GLN A 129 15.12 -30.05 13.21
C GLN A 129 14.88 -31.17 14.23
N ILE A 130 15.28 -31.01 15.50
CA ILE A 130 15.01 -31.96 16.57
C ILE A 130 13.51 -32.11 16.82
N VAL A 131 12.77 -30.99 16.80
CA VAL A 131 11.31 -31.01 16.94
C VAL A 131 10.63 -31.66 15.72
N GLU A 132 11.15 -31.46 14.52
CA GLU A 132 10.69 -32.11 13.29
C GLU A 132 10.97 -33.63 13.29
N ASP A 133 12.10 -34.09 13.88
CA ASP A 133 12.41 -35.49 14.04
C ASP A 133 11.50 -36.19 15.07
N GLU A 134 11.06 -35.48 16.10
CA GLU A 134 10.11 -35.98 17.11
C GLU A 134 8.63 -35.83 16.68
N LEU A 135 8.33 -34.88 15.75
CA LEU A 135 7.03 -34.66 15.18
C LEU A 135 7.04 -35.07 13.70
N GLN A 136 6.08 -35.86 13.28
CA GLN A 136 5.95 -36.22 11.88
C GLN A 136 5.16 -35.11 11.14
N PRO A 137 5.77 -34.45 10.15
CA PRO A 137 5.06 -33.51 9.31
C PRO A 137 4.16 -34.27 8.33
N GLU A 138 2.86 -34.05 8.41
CA GLU A 138 1.89 -34.57 7.46
C GLU A 138 1.49 -33.47 6.46
N LEU A 139 1.61 -33.77 5.16
CA LEU A 139 1.25 -32.81 4.12
C LEU A 139 -0.25 -32.50 4.19
N ASN A 140 -0.57 -31.25 4.47
CA ASN A 140 -1.92 -30.74 4.37
C ASN A 140 -2.23 -30.39 2.90
N ALA A 141 -2.84 -31.33 2.20
CA ALA A 141 -3.15 -31.18 0.76
C ALA A 141 -4.19 -30.07 0.48
N GLU A 142 -5.05 -29.75 1.46
CA GLU A 142 -6.05 -28.69 1.32
C GLU A 142 -5.42 -27.29 1.38
N GLN A 143 -4.39 -27.13 2.20
CA GLN A 143 -3.68 -25.85 2.36
C GLN A 143 -2.44 -25.73 1.47
N SER A 144 -2.00 -26.85 0.88
CA SER A 144 -0.89 -26.89 -0.06
C SER A 144 -1.35 -26.63 -1.48
N ASN A 145 -0.53 -25.95 -2.27
CA ASN A 145 -0.78 -25.73 -3.68
C ASN A 145 0.54 -25.66 -4.46
N ARG A 146 0.45 -25.94 -5.74
CA ARG A 146 1.58 -25.81 -6.67
C ARG A 146 1.09 -25.23 -7.98
N PHE A 147 1.04 -23.90 -8.05
CA PHE A 147 0.47 -23.17 -9.18
C PHE A 147 1.49 -22.88 -10.27
N ARG A 148 1.06 -23.12 -11.52
CA ARG A 148 1.66 -22.60 -12.74
C ARG A 148 0.74 -21.60 -13.37
N ASN A 149 1.11 -20.33 -13.32
CA ASN A 149 0.30 -19.24 -13.79
C ASN A 149 0.89 -18.63 -15.06
N ASN A 150 0.08 -18.50 -16.09
CA ASN A 150 0.45 -17.86 -17.34
C ASN A 150 -0.39 -16.61 -17.56
N TYR A 151 0.29 -15.54 -17.96
CA TYR A 151 -0.34 -14.27 -18.31
C TYR A 151 0.23 -13.76 -19.61
N PHE A 152 -0.63 -13.44 -20.54
CA PHE A 152 -0.25 -12.77 -21.77
C PHE A 152 -1.11 -11.54 -21.99
N ASN A 153 -0.52 -10.37 -21.87
CA ASN A 153 -1.20 -9.08 -22.02
C ASN A 153 -0.69 -8.40 -23.28
N GLN A 154 -1.62 -7.96 -24.10
CA GLN A 154 -1.33 -7.20 -25.31
C GLN A 154 -2.14 -5.91 -25.31
N SER A 155 -1.56 -4.84 -25.84
CA SER A 155 -2.20 -3.55 -25.98
C SER A 155 -1.79 -2.93 -27.29
N LEU A 156 -2.78 -2.64 -28.13
CA LEU A 156 -2.62 -1.84 -29.34
C LEU A 156 -3.24 -0.49 -29.10
N GLN A 157 -2.46 0.56 -29.18
CA GLN A 157 -2.91 1.95 -29.02
C GLN A 157 -2.81 2.69 -30.34
N VAL A 158 -3.89 3.38 -30.71
CA VAL A 158 -3.91 4.33 -31.82
C VAL A 158 -4.29 5.69 -31.25
N GLY A 159 -3.51 6.70 -31.60
CA GLY A 159 -3.70 8.05 -31.09
C GLY A 159 -3.38 9.13 -32.10
N PHE A 160 -4.07 10.24 -31.96
CA PHE A 160 -3.80 11.48 -32.67
C PHE A 160 -3.25 12.49 -31.68
N LYS A 161 -2.11 13.06 -31.99
CA LYS A 161 -1.45 14.08 -31.20
C LYS A 161 -1.31 15.35 -32.01
N GLN A 162 -1.68 16.50 -31.42
CA GLN A 162 -1.45 17.82 -31.98
C GLN A 162 -0.75 18.70 -30.97
N VAL A 163 0.34 19.33 -31.40
CA VAL A 163 1.10 20.27 -30.58
C VAL A 163 0.98 21.65 -31.21
N ARG A 164 0.51 22.60 -30.42
CA ARG A 164 0.40 24.02 -30.77
C ARG A 164 1.12 24.85 -29.72
N GLU A 165 1.31 26.10 -30.04
CA GLU A 165 1.90 27.04 -29.08
C GLU A 165 1.09 27.09 -27.78
N ASN A 166 -0.24 27.18 -27.91
CA ASN A 166 -1.17 27.39 -26.79
C ASN A 166 -1.76 26.10 -26.23
N TYR A 167 -1.65 24.97 -26.93
CA TYR A 167 -2.15 23.69 -26.43
C TYR A 167 -1.44 22.45 -26.99
N ASN A 168 -1.50 21.39 -26.24
CA ASN A 168 -1.17 20.04 -26.67
C ASN A 168 -2.43 19.17 -26.51
N LEU A 169 -2.82 18.49 -27.58
CA LEU A 169 -3.91 17.52 -27.62
C LEU A 169 -3.32 16.14 -27.91
N ASP A 170 -3.77 15.12 -27.20
CA ASP A 170 -3.41 13.72 -27.42
C ASP A 170 -4.66 12.87 -27.11
N VAL A 171 -5.29 12.34 -28.14
CA VAL A 171 -6.54 11.59 -28.05
C VAL A 171 -6.40 10.27 -28.79
N GLY A 172 -7.05 9.24 -28.28
CA GLY A 172 -7.00 7.94 -28.93
C GLY A 172 -7.72 6.85 -28.15
N ALA A 173 -7.49 5.63 -28.56
CA ALA A 173 -8.01 4.46 -27.91
C ALA A 173 -6.96 3.34 -27.84
N MET A 174 -7.08 2.51 -26.84
CA MET A 174 -6.31 1.27 -26.69
C MET A 174 -7.25 0.09 -26.75
N VAL A 175 -6.87 -0.91 -27.52
CA VAL A 175 -7.47 -2.24 -27.47
C VAL A 175 -6.52 -3.11 -26.66
N ASN A 176 -7.02 -3.61 -25.54
CA ASN A 176 -6.25 -4.49 -24.66
C ASN A 176 -6.81 -5.90 -24.76
N SER A 177 -5.94 -6.87 -24.90
CA SER A 177 -6.24 -8.29 -24.82
C SER A 177 -5.40 -8.89 -23.71
N SER A 178 -6.06 -9.58 -22.78
CA SER A 178 -5.40 -10.25 -21.67
C SER A 178 -5.80 -11.71 -21.62
N MET A 179 -4.81 -12.58 -21.54
CA MET A 179 -4.98 -14.01 -21.31
C MET A 179 -4.44 -14.36 -19.94
N SER A 180 -5.16 -15.18 -19.21
CA SER A 180 -4.72 -15.77 -17.95
C SER A 180 -5.14 -17.24 -17.87
N SER A 181 -4.29 -18.06 -17.28
CA SER A 181 -4.58 -19.43 -16.90
C SER A 181 -3.81 -19.82 -15.66
N SER A 182 -4.35 -20.73 -14.87
CA SER A 182 -3.69 -21.30 -13.68
C SER A 182 -3.91 -22.81 -13.66
N GLU A 183 -2.85 -23.54 -13.41
CA GLU A 183 -2.85 -24.98 -13.21
C GLU A 183 -2.29 -25.27 -11.83
N ASP A 184 -3.05 -25.97 -10.98
CA ASP A 184 -2.58 -26.51 -9.71
C ASP A 184 -2.18 -27.98 -9.89
N LEU A 185 -0.90 -28.28 -9.69
CA LEU A 185 -0.35 -29.62 -9.86
C LEU A 185 -0.65 -30.55 -8.68
N ILE A 186 -1.19 -30.05 -7.57
CA ILE A 186 -1.60 -30.85 -6.40
C ILE A 186 -3.08 -31.20 -6.52
N ASN A 187 -3.92 -30.21 -6.85
CA ASN A 187 -5.39 -30.40 -6.93
C ASN A 187 -5.94 -29.79 -8.21
N ALA A 188 -6.34 -30.63 -9.15
CA ALA A 188 -6.85 -30.22 -10.45
C ALA A 188 -8.18 -29.44 -10.37
N ASP A 189 -8.96 -29.59 -9.30
CA ASP A 189 -10.23 -28.84 -9.09
C ASP A 189 -9.98 -27.33 -8.91
N ARG A 190 -8.72 -26.95 -8.61
CA ARG A 190 -8.29 -25.56 -8.48
C ARG A 190 -7.83 -24.94 -9.80
N ASN A 191 -7.88 -25.69 -10.89
CA ASN A 191 -7.45 -25.20 -12.19
C ASN A 191 -8.38 -24.11 -12.71
N ILE A 192 -7.79 -23.05 -13.24
CA ILE A 192 -8.49 -21.99 -13.94
C ILE A 192 -8.17 -22.13 -15.42
N ALA A 193 -9.18 -22.47 -16.20
CA ALA A 193 -9.07 -22.61 -17.64
C ALA A 193 -8.58 -21.31 -18.29
N THR A 194 -7.94 -21.43 -19.45
CA THR A 194 -7.47 -20.26 -20.20
C THR A 194 -8.63 -19.33 -20.53
N ARG A 195 -8.53 -18.10 -20.05
CA ARG A 195 -9.52 -17.05 -20.24
C ARG A 195 -8.92 -15.89 -21.03
N TRP A 196 -9.62 -15.50 -22.10
CA TRP A 196 -9.28 -14.31 -22.88
C TRP A 196 -10.30 -13.20 -22.62
N VAL A 197 -9.79 -12.00 -22.37
CA VAL A 197 -10.62 -10.82 -22.16
C VAL A 197 -10.14 -9.68 -23.04
N TRP A 198 -11.07 -9.05 -23.74
CA TRP A 198 -10.84 -7.93 -24.63
C TRP A 198 -11.51 -6.67 -24.10
N ASN A 199 -10.80 -5.55 -24.12
CA ASN A 199 -11.31 -4.28 -23.66
C ASN A 199 -10.86 -3.16 -24.58
N VAL A 200 -11.76 -2.20 -24.80
CA VAL A 200 -11.44 -0.94 -25.47
C VAL A 200 -11.39 0.16 -24.43
N ALA A 201 -10.28 0.85 -24.35
CA ALA A 201 -10.02 1.90 -23.37
C ALA A 201 -9.69 3.24 -24.08
N PRO A 202 -10.66 4.15 -24.21
CA PRO A 202 -10.39 5.47 -24.76
C PRO A 202 -9.57 6.33 -23.79
N TYR A 203 -8.82 7.28 -24.36
CA TYR A 203 -8.10 8.28 -23.59
C TYR A 203 -8.12 9.63 -24.30
N ALA A 204 -8.05 10.69 -23.50
CA ALA A 204 -7.90 12.06 -23.99
C ALA A 204 -7.02 12.85 -23.03
N ARG A 205 -6.03 13.51 -23.55
CA ARG A 205 -5.17 14.42 -22.81
C ARG A 205 -5.11 15.75 -23.52
N ILE A 206 -5.45 16.81 -22.80
CA ILE A 206 -5.40 18.17 -23.31
C ILE A 206 -4.62 19.01 -22.31
N ARG A 207 -3.66 19.77 -22.80
CA ARG A 207 -2.92 20.72 -21.99
C ARG A 207 -2.95 22.08 -22.65
N PHE A 208 -3.61 23.02 -22.03
CA PHE A 208 -3.62 24.43 -22.42
C PHE A 208 -2.49 25.18 -21.72
N LYS A 209 -1.69 25.90 -22.49
CA LYS A 209 -0.66 26.83 -22.03
C LYS A 209 -1.26 28.22 -22.08
N MET A 210 -1.78 28.71 -20.95
CA MET A 210 -2.42 30.03 -20.87
C MET A 210 -1.40 31.16 -20.89
N SER A 211 -0.20 30.90 -20.34
CA SER A 211 0.98 31.77 -20.37
C SER A 211 2.24 30.95 -20.14
N LYS A 212 3.40 31.62 -20.05
CA LYS A 212 4.66 30.95 -19.69
C LYS A 212 4.61 30.31 -18.29
N SER A 213 3.80 30.87 -17.39
CA SER A 213 3.68 30.42 -15.99
C SER A 213 2.41 29.62 -15.71
N ARG A 214 1.36 29.70 -16.59
CA ARG A 214 0.03 29.16 -16.34
C ARG A 214 -0.32 28.03 -17.29
N SER A 215 -0.76 26.91 -16.77
CA SER A 215 -1.26 25.80 -17.57
C SER A 215 -2.48 25.14 -16.93
N LEU A 216 -3.38 24.67 -17.78
CA LEU A 216 -4.51 23.81 -17.43
C LEU A 216 -4.37 22.50 -18.20
N ALA A 217 -4.38 21.40 -17.51
CA ALA A 217 -4.29 20.07 -18.09
C ALA A 217 -5.51 19.23 -17.70
N PHE A 218 -6.08 18.57 -18.69
CA PHE A 218 -7.13 17.58 -18.52
C PHE A 218 -6.63 16.24 -19.05
N ASP A 219 -6.82 15.18 -18.28
CA ASP A 219 -6.47 13.80 -18.64
C ASP A 219 -7.67 12.90 -18.32
N TYR A 220 -8.21 12.28 -19.35
CA TYR A 220 -9.20 11.21 -19.24
C TYR A 220 -8.60 9.90 -19.67
N ARG A 221 -8.79 8.87 -18.87
CA ARG A 221 -8.38 7.49 -19.17
C ARG A 221 -9.39 6.49 -18.68
N ALA A 222 -9.71 5.56 -19.56
CA ALA A 222 -10.36 4.34 -19.20
C ALA A 222 -9.33 3.20 -19.05
N ARG A 223 -9.58 2.29 -18.14
CA ARG A 223 -8.74 1.11 -17.91
C ARG A 223 -9.60 -0.06 -17.45
N SER A 224 -9.34 -1.23 -18.01
CA SER A 224 -9.84 -2.48 -17.48
C SER A 224 -8.78 -3.17 -16.63
N SER A 225 -9.19 -3.78 -15.53
CA SER A 225 -8.36 -4.64 -14.69
C SER A 225 -9.04 -5.99 -14.52
N GLN A 226 -8.26 -7.04 -14.75
CA GLN A 226 -8.70 -8.43 -14.59
C GLN A 226 -8.80 -8.78 -13.10
N PRO A 227 -9.71 -9.68 -12.71
CA PRO A 227 -9.65 -10.34 -11.42
C PRO A 227 -8.29 -11.04 -11.25
N SER A 228 -7.76 -11.07 -10.03
CA SER A 228 -6.58 -11.89 -9.73
C SER A 228 -6.95 -13.38 -9.75
N LEU A 229 -5.95 -14.24 -9.92
CA LEU A 229 -6.20 -15.69 -9.87
C LEU A 229 -6.77 -16.13 -8.52
N THR A 230 -6.29 -15.57 -7.43
CA THR A 230 -6.84 -15.82 -6.08
C THR A 230 -8.33 -15.44 -5.98
N GLN A 231 -8.75 -14.35 -6.64
CA GLN A 231 -10.16 -13.96 -6.67
C GLN A 231 -11.01 -14.87 -7.52
N LEU A 232 -10.44 -15.53 -8.52
CA LEU A 232 -11.14 -16.47 -9.41
C LEU A 232 -11.16 -17.91 -8.90
N GLN A 233 -10.29 -18.26 -7.96
CA GLN A 233 -10.06 -19.62 -7.51
C GLN A 233 -11.21 -20.11 -6.62
N PRO A 234 -12.02 -21.12 -7.05
CA PRO A 234 -13.23 -21.50 -6.34
C PRO A 234 -12.97 -22.37 -5.10
N VAL A 235 -11.74 -22.52 -4.68
CA VAL A 235 -11.34 -23.35 -3.54
C VAL A 235 -11.07 -22.48 -2.32
N ALA A 236 -11.61 -22.91 -1.18
CA ALA A 236 -11.42 -22.22 0.09
C ALA A 236 -9.96 -22.25 0.53
N ASP A 237 -9.40 -21.08 0.83
CA ASP A 237 -8.18 -20.98 1.61
C ASP A 237 -8.56 -21.04 3.10
N VAL A 238 -8.30 -22.19 3.69
CA VAL A 238 -8.59 -22.50 5.11
C VAL A 238 -7.35 -22.41 6.00
N SER A 239 -6.28 -21.78 5.51
CA SER A 239 -5.03 -21.59 6.28
C SER A 239 -5.25 -20.83 7.59
N ASN A 240 -6.31 -20.04 7.66
CA ASN A 240 -6.82 -19.45 8.90
C ASN A 240 -8.30 -19.83 9.06
N PRO A 241 -8.67 -20.74 9.98
CA PRO A 241 -10.04 -21.20 10.17
C PRO A 241 -11.03 -20.08 10.53
N LEU A 242 -10.55 -18.99 11.14
CA LEU A 242 -11.37 -17.81 11.45
C LEU A 242 -11.50 -16.86 10.25
N ARG A 243 -10.75 -17.07 9.17
CA ARG A 243 -10.77 -16.22 7.98
C ARG A 243 -10.63 -17.04 6.71
N ILE A 244 -11.67 -17.67 6.32
CA ILE A 244 -11.73 -18.47 5.10
C ILE A 244 -11.93 -17.54 3.91
N VAL A 245 -11.17 -17.75 2.83
CA VAL A 245 -11.30 -16.98 1.59
C VAL A 245 -11.66 -17.92 0.46
N VAL A 246 -12.74 -17.62 -0.27
CA VAL A 246 -13.21 -18.39 -1.41
C VAL A 246 -13.30 -17.48 -2.63
N GLY A 247 -12.61 -17.83 -3.71
CA GLY A 247 -12.68 -17.08 -4.96
C GLY A 247 -13.98 -17.34 -5.71
N ASN A 248 -14.27 -16.46 -6.67
CA ASN A 248 -15.44 -16.56 -7.54
C ASN A 248 -15.00 -16.58 -9.01
N PRO A 249 -15.13 -17.70 -9.73
CA PRO A 249 -14.71 -17.84 -11.13
C PRO A 249 -15.54 -16.98 -12.10
N ASP A 250 -16.75 -16.56 -11.70
CA ASP A 250 -17.68 -15.79 -12.54
C ASP A 250 -17.39 -14.29 -12.56
N LEU A 251 -16.32 -13.84 -11.88
CA LEU A 251 -15.95 -12.43 -11.83
C LEU A 251 -15.63 -11.86 -13.20
N ASN A 252 -16.23 -10.71 -13.47
CA ASN A 252 -15.95 -9.91 -14.64
C ASN A 252 -14.84 -8.87 -14.35
N PRO A 253 -14.11 -8.44 -15.38
CA PRO A 253 -13.13 -7.37 -15.21
C PRO A 253 -13.77 -6.07 -14.74
N THR A 254 -13.08 -5.40 -13.84
CA THR A 254 -13.43 -4.03 -13.44
C THR A 254 -13.05 -3.06 -14.54
N PHE A 255 -13.96 -2.18 -14.94
CA PHE A 255 -13.71 -1.10 -15.88
C PHE A 255 -13.75 0.24 -15.15
N THR A 256 -12.58 0.90 -15.07
CA THR A 256 -12.39 2.15 -14.34
C THR A 256 -12.21 3.32 -15.30
N GLN A 257 -12.95 4.39 -15.07
CA GLN A 257 -12.82 5.64 -15.78
C GLN A 257 -12.29 6.71 -14.82
N ARG A 258 -11.24 7.40 -15.25
CA ARG A 258 -10.57 8.42 -14.45
C ARG A 258 -10.46 9.73 -15.20
N PHE A 259 -10.86 10.79 -14.54
CA PHE A 259 -10.78 12.17 -14.98
C PHE A 259 -9.87 12.94 -14.05
N ASN A 260 -8.88 13.62 -14.61
CA ASN A 260 -7.96 14.46 -13.86
C ASN A 260 -7.93 15.84 -14.48
N LEU A 261 -8.14 16.85 -13.68
CA LEU A 261 -7.98 18.26 -14.06
C LEU A 261 -6.90 18.86 -13.18
N ARG A 262 -5.92 19.52 -13.80
CA ARG A 262 -4.83 20.14 -13.10
C ARG A 262 -4.62 21.57 -13.61
N TYR A 263 -4.73 22.51 -12.71
CA TYR A 263 -4.31 23.89 -12.91
C TYR A 263 -3.00 24.15 -12.21
N SER A 264 -2.06 24.84 -12.86
CA SER A 264 -0.83 25.30 -12.25
C SER A 264 -0.51 26.73 -12.71
N ASP A 265 -0.16 27.59 -11.77
CA ASP A 265 0.36 28.94 -11.97
C ASP A 265 1.59 29.11 -11.12
N PHE A 266 2.74 29.34 -11.76
CA PHE A 266 4.01 29.58 -11.11
C PHE A 266 4.59 30.91 -11.59
N ASP A 267 4.39 31.95 -10.80
CA ASP A 267 4.89 33.30 -11.05
C ASP A 267 6.26 33.46 -10.38
N GLN A 268 7.31 33.39 -11.19
CA GLN A 268 8.68 33.43 -10.71
C GLN A 268 9.04 34.82 -10.14
N ASP A 269 8.53 35.89 -10.72
CA ASP A 269 8.84 37.26 -10.30
C ASP A 269 8.24 37.57 -8.94
N ARG A 270 7.01 37.07 -8.70
CA ARG A 270 6.31 37.20 -7.43
C ARG A 270 6.59 36.05 -6.47
N GLN A 271 7.36 35.03 -6.90
CA GLN A 271 7.60 33.80 -6.14
C GLN A 271 6.30 33.13 -5.65
N ARG A 272 5.22 33.28 -6.44
CA ARG A 272 3.90 32.74 -6.10
C ARG A 272 3.65 31.44 -6.86
N SER A 273 3.20 30.42 -6.14
CA SER A 273 2.77 29.17 -6.70
C SER A 273 1.31 28.91 -6.34
N ILE A 274 0.48 28.60 -7.34
CA ILE A 274 -0.90 28.13 -7.15
C ILE A 274 -1.04 26.82 -7.93
N MET A 275 -1.54 25.79 -7.26
CA MET A 275 -1.89 24.51 -7.88
C MET A 275 -3.29 24.12 -7.43
N ALA A 276 -4.10 23.68 -8.38
CA ALA A 276 -5.39 23.04 -8.11
C ALA A 276 -5.48 21.75 -8.90
N MET A 277 -5.98 20.69 -8.28
CA MET A 277 -6.17 19.39 -8.90
C MET A 277 -7.54 18.84 -8.51
N ALA A 278 -8.28 18.39 -9.53
CA ALA A 278 -9.52 17.66 -9.33
C ALA A 278 -9.36 16.27 -9.97
N ASN A 279 -9.65 15.24 -9.22
CA ASN A 279 -9.65 13.86 -9.69
C ASN A 279 -11.03 13.28 -9.43
N PHE A 280 -11.60 12.65 -10.43
CA PHE A 280 -12.83 11.90 -10.30
C PHE A 280 -12.65 10.53 -10.94
N GLN A 281 -13.06 9.50 -10.24
CA GLN A 281 -12.97 8.13 -10.71
C GLN A 281 -14.26 7.39 -10.39
N PHE A 282 -14.77 6.66 -11.36
CA PHE A 282 -15.82 5.68 -11.11
C PHE A 282 -15.48 4.35 -11.79
N ALA A 283 -16.00 3.27 -11.23
CA ALA A 283 -15.78 1.94 -11.73
C ALA A 283 -17.10 1.21 -11.95
N THR A 284 -17.17 0.51 -13.05
CA THR A 284 -18.23 -0.47 -13.32
C THR A 284 -17.67 -1.87 -13.13
N ASN A 285 -18.51 -2.80 -12.70
CA ASN A 285 -18.11 -4.16 -12.33
C ASN A 285 -16.94 -4.17 -11.32
N SER A 286 -16.95 -3.27 -10.33
CA SER A 286 -15.95 -3.28 -9.28
C SER A 286 -15.97 -4.61 -8.55
N ILE A 287 -14.81 -5.23 -8.41
CA ILE A 287 -14.68 -6.43 -7.60
C ILE A 287 -14.52 -5.98 -6.15
N ILE A 288 -15.44 -6.42 -5.31
CA ILE A 288 -15.43 -6.21 -3.87
C ILE A 288 -15.36 -7.54 -3.15
N SER A 289 -14.88 -7.53 -1.91
CA SER A 289 -15.03 -8.66 -0.99
C SER A 289 -16.37 -8.57 -0.28
N THR A 290 -17.07 -9.70 -0.18
CA THR A 290 -18.23 -9.90 0.68
C THR A 290 -17.78 -10.71 1.89
N ILE A 291 -18.29 -10.38 3.05
CA ILE A 291 -17.91 -11.04 4.30
C ILE A 291 -19.18 -11.56 4.96
N ASP A 292 -19.23 -12.88 5.14
CA ASP A 292 -20.23 -13.55 5.94
C ASP A 292 -19.62 -13.95 7.28
N TYR A 293 -20.21 -13.46 8.35
CA TYR A 293 -19.69 -13.56 9.69
C TYR A 293 -20.46 -14.58 10.50
N ASP A 294 -19.77 -15.54 11.09
CA ASP A 294 -20.35 -16.50 12.02
C ASP A 294 -20.21 -15.97 13.47
N SER A 295 -21.33 -15.64 14.07
CA SER A 295 -21.38 -15.11 15.43
C SER A 295 -21.05 -16.13 16.52
N GLN A 296 -21.06 -17.43 16.22
CA GLN A 296 -20.78 -18.50 17.20
C GLN A 296 -19.28 -18.77 17.30
N THR A 297 -18.61 -18.85 16.17
CA THR A 297 -17.16 -19.14 16.11
C THR A 297 -16.32 -17.89 16.05
N GLY A 298 -16.91 -16.72 15.72
CA GLY A 298 -16.19 -15.51 15.37
C GLY A 298 -15.49 -15.61 14.01
N GLY A 299 -15.72 -16.68 13.27
CA GLY A 299 -15.15 -16.90 11.95
C GLY A 299 -15.81 -16.06 10.87
N GLN A 300 -15.10 -15.84 9.78
CA GLN A 300 -15.64 -15.14 8.60
C GLN A 300 -15.30 -15.89 7.33
N VAL A 301 -16.24 -15.90 6.40
CA VAL A 301 -16.02 -16.35 5.03
C VAL A 301 -16.01 -15.13 4.13
N THR A 302 -14.91 -14.94 3.43
CA THR A 302 -14.73 -13.86 2.45
C THR A 302 -14.85 -14.43 1.04
N THR A 303 -15.73 -13.87 0.23
CA THR A 303 -15.83 -14.15 -1.20
C THR A 303 -15.77 -12.85 -2.00
N TYR A 304 -15.93 -12.94 -3.32
CA TYR A 304 -15.80 -11.77 -4.21
C TYR A 304 -16.99 -11.67 -5.14
N GLU A 305 -17.45 -10.45 -5.36
CA GLU A 305 -18.55 -10.12 -6.27
C GLU A 305 -18.27 -8.88 -7.11
N ASN A 306 -18.93 -8.79 -8.27
CA ASN A 306 -18.92 -7.59 -9.08
C ASN A 306 -20.09 -6.67 -8.69
N VAL A 307 -19.79 -5.42 -8.37
CA VAL A 307 -20.78 -4.40 -8.03
C VAL A 307 -20.58 -3.13 -8.85
N ASN A 308 -21.65 -2.36 -8.95
CA ASN A 308 -21.62 -1.00 -9.49
C ASN A 308 -21.83 0.03 -8.35
N GLY A 309 -21.52 1.30 -8.64
CA GLY A 309 -21.73 2.37 -7.70
C GLY A 309 -20.50 2.77 -6.89
N VAL A 310 -19.34 2.17 -7.16
CA VAL A 310 -18.07 2.56 -6.55
C VAL A 310 -17.49 3.76 -7.29
N TRP A 311 -17.32 4.88 -6.60
CA TRP A 311 -16.72 6.09 -7.16
C TRP A 311 -16.05 6.94 -6.08
N ASN A 312 -15.10 7.75 -6.48
CA ASN A 312 -14.46 8.71 -5.60
C ASN A 312 -14.11 10.00 -6.35
N GLY A 313 -14.15 11.10 -5.62
CA GLY A 313 -13.75 12.42 -6.08
C GLY A 313 -12.78 13.05 -5.08
N ASN A 314 -11.79 13.77 -5.59
CA ASN A 314 -10.84 14.51 -4.79
C ASN A 314 -10.55 15.86 -5.45
N LEU A 315 -10.72 16.93 -4.69
CA LEU A 315 -10.32 18.28 -5.05
C LEU A 315 -9.22 18.72 -4.08
N MET A 316 -8.08 19.12 -4.61
CA MET A 316 -6.94 19.60 -3.82
C MET A 316 -6.49 20.95 -4.36
N GLY A 317 -6.24 21.89 -3.45
CA GLY A 317 -5.67 23.20 -3.75
C GLY A 317 -4.42 23.45 -2.92
N MET A 318 -3.43 24.08 -3.52
CA MET A 318 -2.23 24.56 -2.83
C MET A 318 -1.91 25.98 -3.31
N ILE A 319 -1.59 26.84 -2.36
CA ILE A 319 -1.13 28.19 -2.62
C ILE A 319 0.12 28.45 -1.78
N SER A 320 1.12 29.14 -2.37
CA SER A 320 2.30 29.62 -1.66
C SER A 320 2.74 30.94 -2.22
N PHE A 321 3.04 31.90 -1.36
CA PHE A 321 3.55 33.20 -1.73
C PHE A 321 4.35 33.85 -0.58
N PRO A 322 5.35 34.68 -0.88
CA PRO A 322 6.05 35.50 0.12
C PRO A 322 5.19 36.69 0.54
N PHE A 323 5.33 37.12 1.76
CA PHE A 323 4.85 38.44 2.19
C PHE A 323 5.75 39.56 1.60
N ARG A 324 5.41 40.82 1.84
CA ARG A 324 6.19 41.97 1.40
C ARG A 324 7.66 41.89 1.83
N ASN A 325 7.91 41.41 3.04
CA ASN A 325 9.20 40.97 3.49
C ASN A 325 9.44 39.53 3.03
N LYS A 326 10.31 39.32 2.04
CA LYS A 326 10.60 38.01 1.43
C LYS A 326 11.18 36.96 2.39
N SER A 327 11.44 37.29 3.63
CA SER A 327 11.83 36.35 4.68
C SER A 327 10.60 35.55 5.19
N TRP A 328 9.38 36.03 4.97
CA TRP A 328 8.15 35.39 5.40
C TRP A 328 7.40 34.83 4.21
N TYR A 329 6.96 33.58 4.34
CA TYR A 329 6.17 32.89 3.34
C TYR A 329 4.88 32.35 3.96
N PHE A 330 3.80 32.49 3.24
CA PHE A 330 2.56 31.79 3.52
C PHE A 330 2.44 30.62 2.56
N SER A 331 2.01 29.46 3.07
CA SER A 331 1.59 28.34 2.24
C SER A 331 0.34 27.72 2.84
N SER A 332 -0.56 27.26 1.99
CA SER A 332 -1.73 26.52 2.47
C SER A 332 -2.06 25.40 1.49
N MET A 333 -2.41 24.25 2.05
CA MET A 333 -2.98 23.14 1.30
C MET A 333 -4.36 22.84 1.85
N GLY A 334 -5.33 22.70 0.94
CA GLY A 334 -6.67 22.24 1.25
C GLY A 334 -7.05 21.06 0.37
N ALA A 335 -7.78 20.10 0.92
CA ALA A 335 -8.30 18.95 0.18
C ALA A 335 -9.73 18.63 0.59
N LEU A 336 -10.56 18.34 -0.38
CA LEU A 336 -11.90 17.81 -0.23
C LEU A 336 -11.92 16.45 -0.92
N ARG A 337 -12.26 15.38 -0.21
CA ARG A 337 -12.39 14.03 -0.75
C ARG A 337 -13.76 13.48 -0.42
N TYR A 338 -14.37 12.89 -1.41
CA TYR A 338 -15.55 12.06 -1.20
C TYR A 338 -15.31 10.69 -1.82
N SER A 339 -15.67 9.63 -1.09
CA SER A 339 -15.67 8.27 -1.60
C SER A 339 -17.00 7.60 -1.32
N ASN A 340 -17.50 6.90 -2.32
CA ASN A 340 -18.66 6.04 -2.20
C ASN A 340 -18.18 4.61 -2.46
N THR A 341 -18.20 3.78 -1.43
CA THR A 341 -17.87 2.36 -1.49
C THR A 341 -19.13 1.54 -1.27
N VAL A 342 -19.14 0.36 -1.85
CA VAL A 342 -20.22 -0.61 -1.76
C VAL A 342 -19.64 -1.90 -1.26
N GLY A 343 -20.34 -2.59 -0.39
CA GLY A 343 -19.95 -3.89 0.15
C GLY A 343 -21.18 -4.68 0.61
N TYR A 344 -20.93 -5.93 0.99
CA TYR A 344 -21.93 -6.76 1.64
C TYR A 344 -21.38 -7.22 2.98
N ASN A 345 -22.25 -7.29 3.96
CA ASN A 345 -21.96 -7.85 5.26
C ASN A 345 -23.14 -8.75 5.66
N ASN A 346 -22.88 -10.04 5.84
CA ASN A 346 -23.92 -11.06 6.08
C ASN A 346 -25.05 -10.97 5.04
N GLY A 347 -24.70 -10.90 3.76
CA GLY A 347 -25.63 -10.81 2.63
C GLY A 347 -26.38 -9.46 2.52
N LEU A 348 -26.19 -8.51 3.43
CA LEU A 348 -26.84 -7.21 3.37
C LEU A 348 -25.98 -6.21 2.59
N TYR A 349 -26.58 -5.64 1.55
CA TYR A 349 -25.93 -4.60 0.76
C TYR A 349 -25.74 -3.33 1.58
N ASN A 350 -24.49 -2.90 1.74
CA ASN A 350 -24.12 -1.68 2.43
C ASN A 350 -23.44 -0.70 1.47
N ARG A 351 -23.87 0.54 1.50
CA ARG A 351 -23.22 1.65 0.83
C ARG A 351 -22.63 2.58 1.87
N SER A 352 -21.33 2.77 1.82
CA SER A 352 -20.60 3.66 2.72
C SER A 352 -20.12 4.89 1.97
N GLY A 353 -20.65 6.07 2.34
CA GLY A 353 -20.23 7.38 1.86
C GLY A 353 -19.31 8.03 2.88
N SER A 354 -18.12 8.46 2.47
CA SER A 354 -17.17 9.15 3.35
C SER A 354 -16.74 10.48 2.74
N LEU A 355 -17.00 11.57 3.45
CA LEU A 355 -16.54 12.92 3.11
C LEU A 355 -15.40 13.31 4.04
N SER A 356 -14.27 13.73 3.48
CA SER A 356 -13.14 14.25 4.24
C SER A 356 -12.77 15.65 3.74
N VAL A 357 -12.63 16.58 4.67
CA VAL A 357 -12.16 17.94 4.42
C VAL A 357 -10.90 18.17 5.23
N ASN A 358 -9.81 18.48 4.55
CA ASN A 358 -8.52 18.77 5.15
C ASN A 358 -8.09 20.20 4.84
N LEU A 359 -7.55 20.90 5.83
CA LEU A 359 -6.95 22.22 5.67
C LEU A 359 -5.66 22.31 6.48
N SER A 360 -4.57 22.78 5.83
CA SER A 360 -3.25 22.91 6.45
C SER A 360 -2.57 24.21 6.01
N PRO A 361 -2.90 25.36 6.63
CA PRO A 361 -2.15 26.59 6.42
C PRO A 361 -0.78 26.53 7.12
N GLY A 362 0.21 27.25 6.59
CA GLY A 362 1.53 27.30 7.17
C GLY A 362 2.17 28.67 6.96
N ILE A 363 2.92 29.10 7.96
CA ILE A 363 3.76 30.30 7.92
C ILE A 363 5.20 29.86 8.11
N ARG A 364 6.07 30.32 7.21
CA ARG A 364 7.51 30.06 7.28
C ARG A 364 8.26 31.38 7.33
N PHE A 365 9.21 31.45 8.26
CA PHE A 365 10.23 32.46 8.30
C PHE A 365 11.56 31.85 7.89
N ASN A 366 12.24 32.46 6.93
CA ASN A 366 13.51 31.96 6.37
C ASN A 366 14.50 33.04 6.16
N THR A 367 15.66 32.91 6.83
CA THR A 367 16.86 33.71 6.64
C THR A 367 18.07 32.77 6.58
N ASP A 368 19.26 33.29 6.32
CA ASP A 368 20.49 32.50 6.29
C ASP A 368 20.81 31.85 7.64
N ALA A 369 20.42 32.50 8.74
CA ALA A 369 20.74 32.04 10.09
C ALA A 369 19.56 31.28 10.74
N VAL A 370 18.31 31.64 10.43
CA VAL A 370 17.12 31.11 11.12
C VAL A 370 16.06 30.67 10.11
N GLN A 371 15.57 29.48 10.30
CA GLN A 371 14.42 28.92 9.57
C GLN A 371 13.40 28.43 10.58
N LEU A 372 12.19 28.95 10.48
CA LEU A 372 11.06 28.56 11.34
C LEU A 372 9.86 28.26 10.46
N GLU A 373 9.10 27.22 10.79
CA GLU A 373 7.84 26.92 10.15
C GLU A 373 6.82 26.50 11.20
N LEU A 374 5.63 27.10 11.14
CA LEU A 374 4.46 26.68 11.90
C LEU A 374 3.35 26.29 10.92
N ARG A 375 2.82 25.09 11.08
CA ARG A 375 1.80 24.53 10.21
C ARG A 375 0.71 23.81 11.04
N PRO A 376 -0.37 24.50 11.43
CA PRO A 376 -1.54 23.84 11.93
C PRO A 376 -2.22 23.00 10.81
N ASN A 377 -2.93 21.96 11.20
CA ASN A 377 -3.74 21.16 10.33
C ASN A 377 -5.06 20.78 11.02
N TYR A 378 -6.11 20.69 10.22
CA TYR A 378 -7.39 20.21 10.65
C TYR A 378 -8.01 19.34 9.57
N ASN A 379 -8.51 18.18 9.96
CA ASN A 379 -9.24 17.27 9.10
C ASN A 379 -10.54 16.86 9.78
N VAL A 380 -11.64 16.92 9.07
CA VAL A 380 -12.90 16.32 9.47
C VAL A 380 -13.29 15.25 8.47
N GLN A 381 -13.66 14.09 8.97
CA GLN A 381 -14.17 12.98 8.17
C GLN A 381 -15.54 12.58 8.67
N VAL A 382 -16.52 12.62 7.77
CA VAL A 382 -17.90 12.18 8.06
C VAL A 382 -18.15 10.92 7.23
N THR A 383 -18.50 9.83 7.89
CA THR A 383 -18.84 8.56 7.25
C THR A 383 -20.29 8.22 7.56
N HIS A 384 -21.04 7.85 6.52
CA HIS A 384 -22.42 7.43 6.59
C HIS A 384 -22.61 6.08 5.89
N ASN A 385 -23.31 5.16 6.54
CA ASN A 385 -23.61 3.81 6.07
C ASN A 385 -25.11 3.62 5.90
N THR A 386 -25.52 2.95 4.82
CA THR A 386 -26.95 2.66 4.59
C THR A 386 -27.50 1.55 5.47
N VAL A 387 -26.62 0.60 5.83
CA VAL A 387 -26.87 -0.47 6.79
C VAL A 387 -25.84 -0.32 7.89
N GLN A 388 -26.17 -0.67 9.13
CA GLN A 388 -25.27 -0.47 10.27
C GLN A 388 -24.97 1.02 10.54
N SER A 389 -26.00 1.84 10.62
CA SER A 389 -25.89 3.27 10.93
C SER A 389 -25.18 3.54 12.27
N GLN A 390 -25.10 2.53 13.18
CA GLN A 390 -24.27 2.60 14.38
C GLN A 390 -22.77 2.80 14.07
N ASN A 391 -22.34 2.54 12.84
CA ASN A 391 -20.98 2.78 12.36
C ASN A 391 -20.79 4.16 11.72
N ASP A 392 -21.85 4.98 11.69
CA ASP A 392 -21.73 6.36 11.26
C ASP A 392 -20.84 7.13 12.24
N ARG A 393 -19.88 7.87 11.70
CA ARG A 393 -18.88 8.57 12.52
C ARG A 393 -18.56 9.93 11.92
N THR A 394 -18.35 10.87 12.82
CA THR A 394 -17.68 12.14 12.51
C THR A 394 -16.38 12.18 13.30
N ILE A 395 -15.26 12.11 12.58
CA ILE A 395 -13.93 12.08 13.17
C ILE A 395 -13.26 13.42 12.90
N HIS A 396 -12.76 14.05 13.95
CA HIS A 396 -11.98 15.28 13.91
C HIS A 396 -10.52 14.96 14.21
N SER A 397 -9.62 15.25 13.28
CA SER A 397 -8.17 15.16 13.51
C SER A 397 -7.59 16.56 13.40
N TYR A 398 -6.86 16.97 14.40
CA TYR A 398 -6.28 18.30 14.46
C TYR A 398 -4.86 18.25 15.03
N GLY A 399 -4.08 19.23 14.66
CA GLY A 399 -2.72 19.30 15.13
C GLY A 399 -2.01 20.54 14.68
N ALA A 400 -0.74 20.62 15.09
CA ALA A 400 0.17 21.64 14.64
C ALA A 400 1.59 21.07 14.61
N MET A 401 2.35 21.48 13.60
CA MET A 401 3.77 21.14 13.45
C MET A 401 4.58 22.44 13.51
N PHE A 402 5.58 22.44 14.34
CA PHE A 402 6.61 23.49 14.41
C PHE A 402 7.96 22.89 14.07
N ASN A 403 8.61 23.43 13.03
CA ASN A 403 9.99 23.11 12.67
C ASN A 403 10.86 24.34 12.87
N GLY A 404 12.00 24.17 13.51
CA GLY A 404 12.96 25.22 13.73
C GLY A 404 14.39 24.77 13.39
N ALA A 405 15.14 25.62 12.69
CA ALA A 405 16.56 25.43 12.48
C ALA A 405 17.32 26.75 12.74
N TYR A 406 18.44 26.65 13.44
CA TYR A 406 19.35 27.75 13.66
C TYR A 406 20.76 27.37 13.23
N TYR A 407 21.31 28.16 12.31
CA TYR A 407 22.61 27.98 11.71
C TYR A 407 23.59 28.98 12.31
N THR A 408 24.59 28.53 13.04
CA THR A 408 25.63 29.40 13.59
C THR A 408 26.71 29.67 12.55
N PRO A 409 27.42 30.83 12.66
CA PRO A 409 28.54 31.16 11.75
C PRO A 409 29.69 30.13 11.82
N PHE A 410 29.87 29.47 12.97
CA PHE A 410 30.99 28.55 13.22
C PHE A 410 30.64 27.08 12.91
N GLY A 411 29.49 26.80 12.25
CA GLY A 411 29.16 25.47 11.74
C GLY A 411 28.30 24.59 12.63
N LEU A 412 27.86 25.05 13.80
CA LEU A 412 26.82 24.35 14.57
C LEU A 412 25.45 24.65 13.97
N VAL A 413 24.62 23.60 13.89
CA VAL A 413 23.20 23.67 13.46
C VAL A 413 22.34 23.04 14.53
N PHE A 414 21.37 23.78 15.03
CA PHE A 414 20.35 23.27 15.94
C PHE A 414 19.08 23.09 15.18
N ASN A 415 18.47 21.87 15.25
CA ASN A 415 17.15 21.63 14.67
C ASN A 415 16.21 21.13 15.75
N THR A 416 14.96 21.51 15.62
CA THR A 416 13.86 21.06 16.47
C THR A 416 12.61 20.81 15.63
N ASP A 417 11.94 19.68 15.90
CA ASP A 417 10.68 19.30 15.30
C ASP A 417 9.70 19.01 16.45
N LEU A 418 8.71 19.84 16.63
CA LEU A 418 7.66 19.66 17.62
C LEU A 418 6.33 19.50 16.90
N SER A 419 5.62 18.42 17.18
CA SER A 419 4.28 18.21 16.64
C SER A 419 3.30 17.84 17.75
N TYR A 420 2.12 18.38 17.61
CA TYR A 420 0.93 17.95 18.35
C TYR A 420 -0.04 17.34 17.37
N SER A 421 -0.65 16.23 17.74
CA SER A 421 -1.75 15.59 16.99
C SER A 421 -2.81 15.09 17.96
N GLY A 422 -4.07 15.36 17.66
CA GLY A 422 -5.23 14.87 18.40
C GLY A 422 -6.28 14.33 17.42
N THR A 423 -7.00 13.31 17.85
CA THR A 423 -8.11 12.72 17.12
C THR A 423 -9.27 12.50 18.06
N GLN A 424 -10.45 12.94 17.67
CA GLN A 424 -11.71 12.82 18.41
C GLN A 424 -12.82 12.28 17.54
N GLY A 425 -13.83 11.66 18.17
CA GLY A 425 -15.01 11.11 17.49
C GLY A 425 -14.95 9.62 17.28
N TYR A 426 -13.97 8.94 17.83
CA TYR A 426 -13.97 7.47 17.96
C TYR A 426 -14.88 7.02 19.10
N SER A 427 -14.99 5.71 19.28
CA SER A 427 -15.65 5.14 20.45
C SER A 427 -14.91 5.53 21.72
N GLU A 428 -15.60 5.49 22.87
CA GLU A 428 -15.01 5.79 24.17
C GLU A 428 -13.69 5.03 24.41
N GLY A 429 -12.67 5.75 24.86
CA GLY A 429 -11.33 5.20 25.11
C GLY A 429 -10.37 5.17 23.90
N TYR A 430 -10.83 5.61 22.71
CA TYR A 430 -10.00 5.59 21.49
C TYR A 430 -9.66 6.98 20.93
N ASP A 431 -10.11 8.03 21.59
CA ASP A 431 -9.62 9.36 21.29
C ASP A 431 -8.16 9.45 21.71
N THR A 432 -7.33 10.07 20.86
CA THR A 432 -5.89 10.14 21.08
C THR A 432 -5.41 11.57 21.03
N ASP A 433 -4.43 11.87 21.86
CA ASP A 433 -3.62 13.07 21.74
C ASP A 433 -2.17 12.76 22.08
N GLN A 434 -1.25 13.35 21.34
CA GLN A 434 0.17 13.17 21.61
C GLN A 434 0.99 14.38 21.19
N TRP A 435 2.04 14.63 21.97
CA TRP A 435 3.12 15.53 21.61
C TRP A 435 4.35 14.73 21.23
N LEU A 436 4.89 15.00 20.06
CA LEU A 436 6.15 14.39 19.62
C LEU A 436 7.18 15.49 19.41
N TRP A 437 8.25 15.43 20.19
CA TRP A 437 9.35 16.39 20.12
C TRP A 437 10.65 15.71 19.82
N ASN A 438 11.28 16.10 18.70
CA ASN A 438 12.61 15.68 18.32
C ASN A 438 13.52 16.90 18.28
N ALA A 439 14.78 16.71 18.67
CA ALA A 439 15.80 17.75 18.57
C ALA A 439 17.14 17.19 18.13
N SER A 440 17.91 17.98 17.41
CA SER A 440 19.24 17.58 17.01
C SER A 440 20.23 18.75 17.04
N VAL A 441 21.49 18.40 17.28
CA VAL A 441 22.63 19.29 17.14
C VAL A 441 23.57 18.66 16.12
N SER A 442 23.96 19.45 15.12
CA SER A 442 24.89 19.02 14.07
C SER A 442 26.07 19.96 14.04
N TYR A 443 27.26 19.41 13.81
CA TYR A 443 28.47 20.21 13.58
C TYR A 443 28.97 19.91 12.16
N GLN A 444 29.04 20.98 11.36
CA GLN A 444 29.52 20.96 9.99
C GLN A 444 30.95 21.49 9.95
N PHE A 445 31.86 20.67 9.46
CA PHE A 445 33.28 20.98 9.42
C PHE A 445 33.92 20.53 8.10
N LEU A 446 35.24 20.76 7.93
CA LEU A 446 36.01 20.64 6.72
C LEU A 446 35.64 21.68 5.64
N LYS A 447 36.50 21.76 4.60
CA LYS A 447 36.28 22.67 3.48
C LYS A 447 34.92 22.41 2.81
N ASN A 448 34.19 23.46 2.54
CA ASN A 448 32.83 23.43 2.01
C ASN A 448 31.82 22.66 2.87
N LYS A 449 32.04 22.52 4.17
CA LYS A 449 31.19 21.81 5.10
C LYS A 449 30.97 20.35 4.66
N ALA A 450 32.03 19.70 4.16
CA ALA A 450 31.97 18.37 3.58
C ALA A 450 31.68 17.27 4.59
N ALA A 451 32.00 17.49 5.87
CA ALA A 451 31.72 16.54 6.95
C ALA A 451 30.70 17.11 7.94
N THR A 452 29.81 16.29 8.41
CA THR A 452 28.79 16.62 9.41
C THR A 452 28.68 15.50 10.43
N VAL A 453 28.77 15.84 11.70
CA VAL A 453 28.41 14.95 12.83
C VAL A 453 27.09 15.45 13.41
N THR A 454 26.16 14.56 13.65
CA THR A 454 24.84 14.89 14.21
C THR A 454 24.54 14.00 15.40
N ALA A 455 24.08 14.60 16.48
CA ALA A 455 23.40 13.93 17.58
C ALA A 455 21.91 14.31 17.53
N LYS A 456 21.02 13.32 17.42
CA LYS A 456 19.58 13.54 17.38
C LYS A 456 18.89 12.72 18.44
N VAL A 457 17.98 13.35 19.17
CA VAL A 457 17.10 12.70 20.15
C VAL A 457 15.70 12.65 19.55
N TYR A 458 15.12 11.47 19.56
CA TYR A 458 13.74 11.24 19.13
C TYR A 458 12.85 11.08 20.35
N ASP A 459 11.63 11.62 20.23
CA ASP A 459 10.57 11.54 21.24
C ASP A 459 11.05 11.94 22.64
N LEU A 460 11.52 13.19 22.77
CA LEU A 460 11.99 13.77 24.03
C LEU A 460 10.95 13.68 25.15
N LEU A 461 9.66 13.79 24.81
CA LEU A 461 8.55 13.75 25.76
C LEU A 461 8.09 12.34 26.11
N HIS A 462 8.56 11.32 25.38
CA HIS A 462 8.20 9.91 25.55
C HIS A 462 6.68 9.68 25.45
N GLN A 463 6.04 10.29 24.45
CA GLN A 463 4.60 10.24 24.26
C GLN A 463 4.18 9.53 22.98
N LYS A 464 5.12 8.98 22.20
CA LYS A 464 4.80 8.28 20.97
C LYS A 464 3.90 7.08 21.25
N GLN A 465 2.72 7.10 20.66
CA GLN A 465 1.77 5.99 20.69
C GLN A 465 1.88 5.17 19.41
N ASN A 466 1.76 3.85 19.54
CA ASN A 466 1.82 2.91 18.43
C ASN A 466 0.48 2.22 18.21
N ILE A 467 -0.59 3.01 18.26
CA ILE A 467 -1.97 2.58 18.07
C ILE A 467 -2.43 3.09 16.71
N SER A 468 -2.99 2.21 15.90
CA SER A 468 -3.67 2.59 14.67
C SER A 468 -5.06 1.98 14.60
N ARG A 469 -6.02 2.74 14.08
CA ARG A 469 -7.39 2.29 13.85
C ARG A 469 -7.74 2.41 12.38
N THR A 470 -8.24 1.33 11.81
CA THR A 470 -8.78 1.28 10.45
C THR A 470 -10.28 1.05 10.51
N ILE A 471 -11.04 1.92 9.84
CA ILE A 471 -12.51 1.78 9.72
C ILE A 471 -12.83 1.69 8.24
N ASN A 472 -13.53 0.65 7.85
CA ASN A 472 -14.04 0.49 6.49
C ASN A 472 -15.52 0.04 6.51
N ALA A 473 -16.08 -0.28 5.34
CA ALA A 473 -17.49 -0.67 5.22
C ALA A 473 -17.83 -2.00 5.91
N SER A 474 -16.83 -2.83 6.22
CA SER A 474 -17.01 -4.20 6.67
C SER A 474 -16.53 -4.45 8.10
N TYR A 475 -15.52 -3.73 8.58
CA TYR A 475 -14.91 -3.95 9.89
C TYR A 475 -14.26 -2.69 10.48
N ILE A 476 -14.03 -2.75 11.78
CA ILE A 476 -13.15 -1.84 12.52
C ILE A 476 -12.00 -2.68 13.06
N GLU A 477 -10.78 -2.23 12.83
CA GLU A 477 -9.56 -2.89 13.29
C GLU A 477 -8.75 -1.93 14.15
N ASP A 478 -8.43 -2.34 15.35
CA ASP A 478 -7.52 -1.66 16.26
C ASP A 478 -6.23 -2.46 16.35
N SER A 479 -5.13 -1.82 16.00
CA SER A 479 -3.80 -2.42 16.06
C SER A 479 -2.91 -1.65 17.00
N GLU A 480 -2.33 -2.35 17.95
CA GLU A 480 -1.29 -1.84 18.84
C GLU A 480 -0.02 -2.67 18.66
N TYR A 481 1.12 -2.02 18.51
CA TYR A 481 2.39 -2.71 18.34
C TYR A 481 3.53 -2.05 19.12
N ASN A 482 4.47 -2.86 19.54
CA ASN A 482 5.68 -2.37 20.19
C ASN A 482 6.58 -1.70 19.15
N ALA A 483 6.92 -0.44 19.37
CA ALA A 483 7.90 0.27 18.57
C ALA A 483 8.92 0.98 19.46
N VAL A 484 10.10 1.18 18.90
CA VAL A 484 11.11 2.02 19.54
C VAL A 484 10.56 3.43 19.60
N THR A 485 10.36 3.95 20.81
CA THR A 485 9.84 5.28 21.04
C THR A 485 10.98 6.27 21.21
N ARG A 486 11.58 6.30 22.38
CA ARG A 486 12.64 7.26 22.73
C ARG A 486 14.03 6.67 22.48
N TYR A 487 14.84 7.34 21.67
CA TYR A 487 16.24 6.95 21.44
C TYR A 487 17.09 8.13 21.01
N VAL A 488 18.40 7.96 21.15
CA VAL A 488 19.42 8.89 20.67
C VAL A 488 20.15 8.26 19.49
N MET A 489 20.35 9.02 18.44
CA MET A 489 21.06 8.57 17.26
C MET A 489 22.25 9.50 17.00
N PHE A 490 23.43 8.93 16.79
CA PHE A 490 24.60 9.61 16.31
C PHE A 490 24.85 9.25 14.85
N SER A 491 25.09 10.24 14.00
CA SER A 491 25.38 10.02 12.59
C SER A 491 26.58 10.86 12.14
N PHE A 492 27.36 10.27 11.24
CA PHE A 492 28.43 10.94 10.53
C PHE A 492 28.12 10.91 9.04
N THR A 493 28.11 12.08 8.41
CA THR A 493 27.87 12.23 6.98
C THR A 493 29.08 12.90 6.35
N TYR A 494 29.62 12.28 5.28
CA TYR A 494 30.66 12.91 4.47
C TYR A 494 30.17 13.03 3.02
N ARG A 495 30.26 14.25 2.47
CA ARG A 495 29.84 14.57 1.10
C ARG A 495 31.04 14.54 0.16
N PHE A 496 31.09 13.56 -0.70
CA PHE A 496 32.06 13.49 -1.81
C PHE A 496 31.52 14.32 -2.98
N THR A 497 32.30 15.27 -3.47
CA THR A 497 31.99 16.02 -4.69
C THR A 497 33.03 15.62 -5.73
N THR A 498 32.64 14.77 -6.68
CA THR A 498 33.52 14.22 -7.75
C THR A 498 33.62 15.11 -8.99
N PHE A 499 32.79 16.15 -9.08
CA PHE A 499 32.86 17.07 -10.20
C PHE A 499 33.74 18.29 -9.83
N GLY A 500 34.96 18.26 -10.35
CA GLY A 500 35.79 19.45 -10.35
C GLY A 500 35.11 20.56 -11.14
N ASN A 501 35.03 21.75 -10.58
CA ASN A 501 34.71 22.94 -11.34
C ASN A 501 35.66 23.01 -12.55
N LYS A 502 35.12 22.93 -13.78
CA LYS A 502 35.76 23.41 -14.99
C LYS A 502 35.48 24.90 -15.09
#